data_dea39a7602746d267b12813003604ce0
#
_entry.id   dea39a7602746d267b12813003604ce0
#
_cell.length_a   1.000
_cell.length_b   1.000
_cell.length_c   1.000
_cell.angle_alpha   90.00
_cell.angle_beta   90.00
_cell.angle_gamma   90.00
#
_symmetry.space_group_name_H-M   'P 1'
#
loop_
_entity.id
_entity.type
_entity.pdbx_description
1 polymer ?
#
loop_
_entity_poly.entity_id
_entity_poly.type
_entity_poly.pdbx_seq_one_letter_code
_entity_poly.pdbx_strand_id
1 'polypeptide(L)'
;MSLEKLKEISLFEGKTLDEIFGVIYSQSLEEREEAMATFKKFKEMVADPEDLFMSGDKPHPYLAEARAATENLIKMITASHKLIEMQGTNKEDVNASDILDLLDQEGIAPKRFLSNLEEKEERKEGKNNIDIVEFPKLSSKNV
;
A
#
# COMPACT_ATOMS: atom_id res chain seq x y z
N MET A 1 19.17 -23.19 2.99
CA MET A 1 19.09 -21.95 2.20
C MET A 1 19.44 -20.78 3.11
N SER A 2 20.21 -19.81 2.63
CA SER A 2 20.46 -18.59 3.43
C SER A 2 19.27 -17.62 3.33
N LEU A 3 19.12 -16.75 4.33
CA LEU A 3 18.07 -15.72 4.34
C LEU A 3 18.16 -14.78 3.11
N GLU A 4 19.36 -14.56 2.61
CA GLU A 4 19.61 -13.79 1.40
C GLU A 4 19.02 -14.43 0.15
N LYS A 5 19.18 -15.74 0.00
CA LYS A 5 18.57 -16.48 -1.12
C LYS A 5 17.05 -16.47 -1.07
N LEU A 6 16.45 -16.49 0.12
CA LEU A 6 15.01 -16.39 0.28
C LEU A 6 14.45 -15.07 -0.27
N LYS A 7 15.16 -13.98 -0.02
CA LYS A 7 14.76 -12.64 -0.49
C LYS A 7 14.79 -12.50 -2.01
N GLU A 8 15.69 -13.24 -2.67
CA GLU A 8 15.89 -13.19 -4.12
C GLU A 8 14.92 -14.08 -4.91
N ILE A 9 14.08 -14.88 -4.24
CA ILE A 9 13.11 -15.74 -4.93
C ILE A 9 12.11 -14.86 -5.69
N SER A 10 12.03 -15.06 -7.01
CA SER A 10 11.05 -14.41 -7.87
C SER A 10 9.67 -15.04 -7.68
N LEU A 11 8.68 -14.24 -7.34
CA LEU A 11 7.32 -14.69 -7.04
C LEU A 11 6.34 -14.36 -8.18
N PHE A 12 6.31 -13.10 -8.63
CA PHE A 12 5.40 -12.61 -9.65
C PHE A 12 6.13 -11.70 -10.63
N GLU A 13 5.93 -11.93 -11.92
CA GLU A 13 6.38 -11.00 -12.97
C GLU A 13 7.83 -10.51 -12.79
N GLY A 14 8.70 -11.40 -12.31
CA GLY A 14 10.10 -11.09 -12.00
C GLY A 14 10.32 -10.33 -10.69
N LYS A 15 9.28 -10.04 -9.93
CA LYS A 15 9.40 -9.40 -8.62
C LYS A 15 9.83 -10.38 -7.54
N THR A 16 10.81 -9.99 -6.76
CA THR A 16 11.32 -10.80 -5.64
C THR A 16 10.47 -10.62 -4.38
N LEU A 17 10.63 -11.53 -3.41
CA LEU A 17 9.97 -11.44 -2.12
C LEU A 17 10.30 -10.11 -1.41
N ASP A 18 11.53 -9.68 -1.46
CA ASP A 18 11.99 -8.44 -0.82
C ASP A 18 11.33 -7.21 -1.45
N GLU A 19 11.24 -7.18 -2.78
CA GLU A 19 10.53 -6.11 -3.50
C GLU A 19 9.04 -6.07 -3.18
N ILE A 20 8.38 -7.24 -3.13
CA ILE A 20 6.95 -7.33 -2.80
C ILE A 20 6.70 -6.87 -1.36
N PHE A 21 7.52 -7.30 -0.41
CA PHE A 21 7.41 -6.84 0.98
C PHE A 21 7.66 -5.34 1.12
N GLY A 22 8.61 -4.79 0.36
CA GLY A 22 8.85 -3.35 0.31
C GLY A 22 7.64 -2.57 -0.18
N VAL A 23 6.96 -3.05 -1.22
CA VAL A 23 5.72 -2.45 -1.74
C VAL A 23 4.58 -2.53 -0.72
N ILE A 24 4.36 -3.69 -0.10
CA ILE A 24 3.32 -3.86 0.92
C ILE A 24 3.56 -2.92 2.10
N TYR A 25 4.80 -2.85 2.58
CA TYR A 25 5.19 -1.99 3.69
C TYR A 25 4.94 -0.51 3.37
N SER A 26 5.43 -0.03 2.24
CA SER A 26 5.29 1.37 1.84
C SER A 26 3.83 1.77 1.65
N GLN A 27 3.04 0.96 0.94
CA GLN A 27 1.62 1.24 0.73
C GLN A 27 0.83 1.20 2.02
N SER A 28 1.08 0.23 2.89
CA SER A 28 0.37 0.14 4.18
C SER A 28 0.68 1.31 5.09
N LEU A 29 1.92 1.80 5.11
CA LEU A 29 2.27 3.03 5.85
C LEU A 29 1.57 4.25 5.29
N GLU A 30 1.59 4.42 3.98
CA GLU A 30 0.98 5.54 3.27
C GLU A 30 -0.54 5.58 3.51
N GLU A 31 -1.22 4.44 3.34
CA GLU A 31 -2.66 4.30 3.61
C GLU A 31 -3.00 4.66 5.08
N ARG A 32 -2.18 4.20 6.02
CA ARG A 32 -2.36 4.52 7.43
C ARG A 32 -2.18 6.02 7.71
N GLU A 33 -1.15 6.62 7.15
CA GLU A 33 -0.87 8.05 7.35
C GLU A 33 -1.97 8.92 6.73
N GLU A 34 -2.43 8.61 5.52
CA GLU A 34 -3.52 9.31 4.85
C GLU A 34 -4.84 9.19 5.63
N ALA A 35 -5.17 8.00 6.10
CA ALA A 35 -6.37 7.76 6.90
C ALA A 35 -6.34 8.53 8.21
N MET A 36 -5.21 8.54 8.91
CA MET A 36 -5.04 9.28 10.17
C MET A 36 -5.04 10.79 9.95
N ALA A 37 -4.43 11.28 8.88
CA ALA A 37 -4.45 12.69 8.52
C ALA A 37 -5.86 13.18 8.21
N THR A 38 -6.64 12.38 7.49
CA THR A 38 -8.04 12.67 7.16
C THR A 38 -8.91 12.67 8.42
N PHE A 39 -8.72 11.69 9.29
CA PHE A 39 -9.41 11.63 10.58
C PHE A 39 -9.10 12.86 11.44
N LYS A 40 -7.84 13.28 11.50
CA LYS A 40 -7.43 14.48 12.25
C LYS A 40 -8.07 15.74 11.70
N LYS A 41 -8.07 15.94 10.38
CA LYS A 41 -8.76 17.07 9.73
C LYS A 41 -10.25 17.08 10.06
N PHE A 42 -10.89 15.92 9.99
CA PHE A 42 -12.31 15.78 10.34
C PHE A 42 -12.55 16.18 11.80
N LYS A 43 -11.71 15.73 12.73
CA LYS A 43 -11.79 16.07 14.15
C LYS A 43 -11.61 17.56 14.40
N GLU A 44 -10.76 18.24 13.65
CA GLU A 44 -10.54 19.68 13.73
C GLU A 44 -11.74 20.49 13.19
N MET A 45 -12.49 19.94 12.22
CA MET A 45 -13.69 20.58 11.66
C MET A 45 -14.89 20.46 12.60
N VAL A 46 -14.89 19.49 13.51
CA VAL A 46 -15.95 19.28 14.50
C VAL A 46 -15.65 20.14 15.73
N ALA A 47 -16.17 21.37 15.75
CA ALA A 47 -15.90 22.33 16.83
C ALA A 47 -16.87 22.19 18.01
N ASP A 48 -18.10 21.73 17.79
CA ASP A 48 -19.20 21.66 18.74
C ASP A 48 -19.74 20.25 18.96
N PRO A 49 -20.34 19.94 20.15
CA PRO A 49 -21.04 18.68 20.38
C PRO A 49 -22.20 18.43 19.39
N GLU A 50 -22.85 19.48 18.91
CA GLU A 50 -23.89 19.40 17.87
C GLU A 50 -23.31 18.92 16.53
N ASP A 51 -22.16 19.46 16.13
CA ASP A 51 -21.44 19.03 14.92
C ASP A 51 -21.01 17.56 15.02
N LEU A 52 -20.58 17.12 16.20
CA LEU A 52 -20.27 15.71 16.45
C LEU A 52 -21.47 14.82 16.27
N PHE A 53 -22.63 15.24 16.78
CA PHE A 53 -23.89 14.51 16.66
C PHE A 53 -24.40 14.46 15.21
N MET A 54 -24.29 15.58 14.50
CA MET A 54 -24.68 15.69 13.09
C MET A 54 -23.73 14.96 12.14
N SER A 55 -22.48 14.82 12.50
CA SER A 55 -21.48 14.12 11.68
C SER A 55 -21.64 12.58 11.75
N GLY A 56 -22.29 12.06 12.79
CA GLY A 56 -22.58 10.64 12.96
C GLY A 56 -21.32 9.76 12.91
N ASP A 57 -21.38 8.67 12.14
CA ASP A 57 -20.32 7.66 12.04
C ASP A 57 -19.22 8.01 11.03
N LYS A 58 -19.17 9.22 10.50
CA LYS A 58 -18.20 9.64 9.46
C LYS A 58 -16.71 9.46 9.80
N PRO A 59 -16.26 9.59 11.07
CA PRO A 59 -14.86 9.29 11.41
C PRO A 59 -14.50 7.82 11.39
N HIS A 60 -15.44 6.91 11.59
CA HIS A 60 -15.21 5.47 11.69
C HIS A 60 -14.54 4.84 10.46
N PRO A 61 -14.90 5.18 9.21
CA PRO A 61 -14.25 4.62 8.04
C PRO A 61 -12.74 4.85 8.02
N TYR A 62 -12.29 6.03 8.40
CA TYR A 62 -10.85 6.38 8.40
C TYR A 62 -10.07 5.61 9.46
N LEU A 63 -10.64 5.41 10.63
CA LEU A 63 -10.05 4.56 11.66
C LEU A 63 -10.01 3.09 11.24
N ALA A 64 -11.05 2.61 10.55
CA ALA A 64 -11.08 1.26 10.00
C ALA A 64 -10.01 1.07 8.92
N GLU A 65 -9.80 2.03 8.04
CA GLU A 65 -8.73 2.02 7.04
C GLU A 65 -7.34 2.00 7.70
N ALA A 66 -7.11 2.83 8.70
CA ALA A 66 -5.86 2.85 9.44
C ALA A 66 -5.58 1.52 10.16
N ARG A 67 -6.60 0.87 10.70
CA ARG A 67 -6.49 -0.46 11.30
C ARG A 67 -6.17 -1.52 10.27
N ALA A 68 -6.87 -1.52 9.13
CA ALA A 68 -6.64 -2.46 8.04
C ALA A 68 -5.20 -2.35 7.51
N ALA A 69 -4.68 -1.13 7.35
CA ALA A 69 -3.30 -0.89 6.96
C ALA A 69 -2.31 -1.44 8.02
N THR A 70 -2.59 -1.24 9.30
CA THR A 70 -1.77 -1.79 10.39
C THR A 70 -1.83 -3.32 10.42
N GLU A 71 -2.98 -3.92 10.18
CA GLU A 71 -3.15 -5.37 10.08
C GLU A 71 -2.33 -5.97 8.94
N ASN A 72 -2.22 -5.29 7.79
CA ASN A 72 -1.36 -5.71 6.70
C ASN A 72 0.11 -5.77 7.12
N LEU A 73 0.59 -4.79 7.89
CA LEU A 73 1.94 -4.80 8.43
C LEU A 73 2.16 -5.97 9.40
N ILE A 74 1.21 -6.24 10.28
CA ILE A 74 1.27 -7.37 11.21
C ILE A 74 1.28 -8.70 10.47
N LYS A 75 0.43 -8.89 9.49
CA LYS A 75 0.39 -10.09 8.65
C LYS A 75 1.72 -10.31 7.92
N MET A 76 2.32 -9.25 7.40
CA MET A 76 3.63 -9.30 6.75
C MET A 76 4.73 -9.76 7.71
N ILE A 77 4.74 -9.23 8.94
CA ILE A 77 5.69 -9.67 9.97
C ILE A 77 5.47 -11.14 10.32
N THR A 78 4.22 -11.56 10.50
CA THR A 78 3.87 -12.96 10.79
C THR A 78 4.32 -13.89 9.66
N ALA A 79 4.07 -13.52 8.41
CA ALA A 79 4.53 -14.27 7.24
C ALA A 79 6.06 -14.38 7.21
N SER A 80 6.77 -13.28 7.50
CA SER A 80 8.23 -13.29 7.57
C SER A 80 8.77 -14.26 8.62
N HIS A 81 8.17 -14.28 9.79
CA HIS A 81 8.54 -15.25 10.85
C HIS A 81 8.33 -16.69 10.41
N LYS A 82 7.19 -17.02 9.83
CA LYS A 82 6.89 -18.35 9.32
C LYS A 82 7.84 -18.79 8.21
N LEU A 83 8.22 -17.88 7.32
CA LEU A 83 9.21 -18.17 6.28
C LEU A 83 10.59 -18.50 6.86
N ILE A 84 11.01 -17.81 7.91
CA ILE A 84 12.25 -18.08 8.62
C ILE A 84 12.18 -19.45 9.32
N GLU A 85 11.06 -19.78 9.94
CA GLU A 85 10.83 -21.10 10.57
C GLU A 85 10.85 -22.22 9.55
N MET A 86 10.20 -22.06 8.39
CA MET A 86 10.21 -23.03 7.30
C MET A 86 11.62 -23.31 6.81
N GLN A 87 12.47 -22.32 6.71
CA GLN A 87 13.88 -22.49 6.36
C GLN A 87 14.66 -23.32 7.38
N GLY A 88 14.36 -23.12 8.67
CA GLY A 88 15.07 -23.82 9.75
C GLY A 88 14.67 -25.28 9.91
N THR A 89 13.45 -25.65 9.53
CA THR A 89 12.88 -26.99 9.74
C THR A 89 12.93 -27.91 8.53
N ASN A 90 12.91 -27.34 7.33
CA ASN A 90 12.91 -28.12 6.09
C ASN A 90 14.32 -28.32 5.54
N LYS A 91 14.68 -29.56 5.26
CA LYS A 91 15.90 -29.92 4.53
C LYS A 91 15.81 -29.60 3.03
N GLU A 92 14.61 -29.29 2.55
CA GLU A 92 14.33 -28.90 1.16
C GLU A 92 14.29 -27.38 1.07
N ASP A 93 14.78 -26.86 -0.04
CA ASP A 93 14.75 -25.41 -0.30
C ASP A 93 13.31 -24.92 -0.48
N VAL A 94 12.94 -23.86 0.22
CA VAL A 94 11.65 -23.19 0.08
C VAL A 94 11.55 -22.60 -1.34
N ASN A 95 10.49 -22.91 -2.05
CA ASN A 95 10.24 -22.43 -3.40
C ASN A 95 9.18 -21.31 -3.47
N ALA A 96 9.02 -20.70 -4.65
CA ALA A 96 8.07 -19.62 -4.85
C ALA A 96 6.61 -20.01 -4.54
N SER A 97 6.21 -21.25 -4.85
CA SER A 97 4.85 -21.75 -4.57
C SER A 97 4.58 -21.80 -3.07
N ASP A 98 5.53 -22.30 -2.28
CA ASP A 98 5.42 -22.37 -0.82
C ASP A 98 5.24 -20.99 -0.19
N ILE A 99 5.97 -20.01 -0.72
CA ILE A 99 5.88 -18.62 -0.27
C ILE A 99 4.52 -18.02 -0.61
N LEU A 100 4.02 -18.23 -1.83
CA LEU A 100 2.73 -17.73 -2.27
C LEU A 100 1.59 -18.34 -1.47
N ASP A 101 1.64 -19.64 -1.21
CA ASP A 101 0.65 -20.34 -0.39
C ASP A 101 0.64 -19.80 1.04
N LEU A 102 1.81 -19.50 1.61
CA LEU A 102 1.91 -18.90 2.93
C LEU A 102 1.33 -17.49 2.97
N LEU A 103 1.61 -16.66 1.98
CA LEU A 103 1.06 -15.30 1.89
C LEU A 103 -0.46 -15.34 1.78
N ASP A 104 -1.00 -16.27 0.99
CA ASP A 104 -2.44 -16.48 0.88
C ASP A 104 -3.06 -16.93 2.20
N GLN A 105 -2.44 -17.88 2.92
CA GLN A 105 -2.87 -18.32 4.25
C GLN A 105 -2.90 -17.18 5.28
N GLU A 106 -1.94 -16.27 5.21
CA GLU A 106 -1.90 -15.10 6.10
C GLU A 106 -2.84 -13.97 5.64
N GLY A 107 -3.55 -14.15 4.53
CA GLY A 107 -4.48 -13.17 3.99
C GLY A 107 -3.78 -11.97 3.36
N ILE A 108 -2.58 -12.14 2.87
CA ILE A 108 -1.85 -11.15 2.09
C ILE A 108 -2.10 -11.43 0.61
N ALA A 109 -2.61 -10.43 -0.11
CA ALA A 109 -2.84 -10.50 -1.55
C ALA A 109 -1.80 -9.65 -2.31
N PRO A 110 -0.62 -10.22 -2.66
CA PRO A 110 0.47 -9.45 -3.28
C PRO A 110 0.05 -8.78 -4.59
N LYS A 111 -0.81 -9.42 -5.37
CA LYS A 111 -1.33 -8.88 -6.63
C LYS A 111 -2.05 -7.55 -6.47
N ARG A 112 -2.79 -7.36 -5.36
CA ARG A 112 -3.48 -6.11 -5.06
C ARG A 112 -2.48 -4.96 -4.92
N PHE A 113 -1.41 -5.18 -4.18
CA PHE A 113 -0.39 -4.16 -3.95
C PHE A 113 0.39 -3.82 -5.22
N LEU A 114 0.70 -4.81 -6.04
CA LEU A 114 1.37 -4.60 -7.32
C LEU A 114 0.48 -3.85 -8.32
N SER A 115 -0.80 -4.18 -8.42
CA SER A 115 -1.76 -3.46 -9.26
C SER A 115 -1.91 -2.00 -8.84
N ASN A 116 -1.97 -1.73 -7.54
CA ASN A 116 -2.02 -0.36 -7.02
C ASN A 116 -0.76 0.44 -7.36
N LEU A 117 0.41 -0.21 -7.41
CA LEU A 117 1.66 0.43 -7.80
C LEU A 117 1.63 0.85 -9.27
N GLU A 118 1.20 -0.04 -10.16
CA GLU A 118 1.05 0.23 -11.60
C GLU A 118 0.10 1.39 -11.85
N GLU A 119 -1.07 1.40 -11.23
CA GLU A 119 -2.03 2.50 -11.36
C GLU A 119 -1.46 3.85 -10.88
N LYS A 120 -0.65 3.84 -9.81
CA LYS A 120 0.01 5.06 -9.30
C LYS A 120 1.08 5.57 -10.28
N GLU A 121 1.83 4.67 -10.91
CA GLU A 121 2.84 5.03 -11.90
C GLU A 121 2.18 5.61 -13.16
N GLU A 122 1.13 4.98 -13.68
CA GLU A 122 0.35 5.49 -14.82
C GLU A 122 -0.24 6.88 -14.55
N ARG A 123 -0.77 7.13 -13.35
CA ARG A 123 -1.28 8.45 -12.96
C ARG A 123 -0.19 9.52 -12.90
N LYS A 124 1.02 9.17 -12.49
CA LYS A 124 2.16 10.11 -12.48
C LYS A 124 2.61 10.45 -13.90
N GLU A 125 2.68 9.46 -14.79
CA GLU A 125 3.02 9.67 -16.20
C GLU A 125 1.94 10.48 -16.92
N GLY A 126 0.66 10.22 -16.68
CA GLY A 126 -0.45 10.98 -17.23
C GLY A 126 -0.45 12.45 -16.79
N LYS A 127 -0.06 12.77 -15.56
CA LYS A 127 0.08 14.16 -15.08
C LYS A 127 1.24 14.88 -15.76
N ASN A 128 2.34 14.21 -16.02
CA ASN A 128 3.48 14.81 -16.72
C ASN A 128 3.18 15.14 -18.17
N ASN A 129 2.22 14.46 -18.80
CA ASN A 129 1.78 14.74 -20.16
C ASN A 129 0.73 15.87 -20.28
N ILE A 130 0.15 16.33 -19.19
CA ILE A 130 -0.89 17.39 -19.19
C ILE A 130 -0.25 18.79 -19.13
N ASP A 131 1.00 18.94 -18.78
CA ASP A 131 1.70 20.23 -18.64
C ASP A 131 2.09 20.90 -19.98
N ILE A 132 1.67 20.38 -21.13
CA ILE A 132 1.90 20.99 -22.43
C ILE A 132 0.56 21.38 -23.08
N VAL A 133 -0.30 22.05 -22.35
CA VAL A 133 -1.34 22.87 -22.96
C VAL A 133 -0.82 24.29 -23.01
N GLU A 134 -0.20 24.66 -24.14
CA GLU A 134 0.03 26.06 -24.46
C GLU A 134 -1.34 26.78 -24.49
N PHE A 135 -1.58 27.63 -23.50
CA PHE A 135 -2.69 28.57 -23.58
C PHE A 135 -2.46 29.45 -24.82
N PRO A 136 -3.43 29.58 -25.71
CA PRO A 136 -3.30 30.49 -26.83
C PRO A 136 -3.04 31.90 -26.26
N LYS A 137 -1.92 32.50 -26.66
CA LYS A 137 -1.64 33.91 -26.34
C LYS A 137 -2.78 34.73 -26.90
N LEU A 138 -3.61 35.29 -26.03
CA LEU A 138 -4.53 36.33 -26.41
C LEU A 138 -3.69 37.48 -26.95
N SER A 139 -3.64 37.60 -28.26
CA SER A 139 -3.08 38.77 -28.91
C SER A 139 -3.97 39.96 -28.54
N SER A 140 -3.49 40.81 -27.65
CA SER A 140 -4.07 42.12 -27.42
C SER A 140 -3.88 42.93 -28.70
N LYS A 141 -4.88 42.93 -29.59
CA LYS A 141 -4.97 43.97 -30.57
C LYS A 141 -5.48 45.22 -29.86
N ASN A 142 -4.56 46.11 -29.59
CA ASN A 142 -4.88 47.47 -29.28
C ASN A 142 -5.65 48.08 -30.44
N VAL A 143 -6.80 48.59 -30.13
CA VAL A 143 -7.44 49.56 -30.97
C VAL A 143 -7.02 50.94 -30.47
#